data_6f8ef54906d5b2f2d3fb7baf7f55ad84
#
_entry.id   6f8ef54906d5b2f2d3fb7baf7f55ad84
#
_cell.length_a   1.000
_cell.length_b   1.000
_cell.length_c   1.000
_cell.angle_alpha   90.00
_cell.angle_beta   90.00
_cell.angle_gamma   90.00
#
_symmetry.space_group_name_H-M   'P 1'
#
loop_
_entity.id
_entity.type
_entity.pdbx_description
1 polymer ?
#
loop_
_entity_poly.entity_id
_entity_poly.type
_entity_poly.pdbx_seq_one_letter_code
_entity_poly.pdbx_strand_id
1 'polypeptide(L)'
;MMRKIFNLRSTQVVLLCATLALFSFAPLHHGWSSYDQTKPLNYTGKILEVGYENPHGMIKLEVDKKKWTVVLAPPSRMESRGLTQDMLKVGATATVVGYPHLKIKDEMRAERITIDKKTTELR
;
A
#
# COMPACT_ATOMS: atom_id res chain seq x y z
N MET A 1 42.37 -13.95 -41.41
CA MET A 1 42.25 -12.60 -40.85
C MET A 1 40.83 -12.10 -40.65
N MET A 2 39.82 -12.81 -41.05
CA MET A 2 38.42 -12.33 -40.91
C MET A 2 37.64 -12.94 -39.72
N ARG A 3 38.29 -13.59 -38.78
CA ARG A 3 37.62 -14.35 -37.71
C ARG A 3 37.39 -13.61 -36.40
N LYS A 4 37.89 -12.39 -36.25
CA LYS A 4 37.79 -11.66 -34.97
C LYS A 4 36.64 -10.66 -34.89
N ILE A 5 35.92 -10.42 -35.96
CA ILE A 5 34.86 -9.40 -35.97
C ILE A 5 33.49 -9.95 -35.53
N PHE A 6 33.31 -11.27 -35.62
CA PHE A 6 32.04 -11.91 -35.30
C PHE A 6 31.74 -12.02 -33.81
N ASN A 7 32.76 -12.02 -32.97
CA ASN A 7 32.56 -12.22 -31.51
C ASN A 7 32.18 -10.98 -30.73
N LEU A 8 32.47 -9.80 -31.25
CA LEU A 8 32.15 -8.54 -30.54
C LEU A 8 30.65 -8.22 -30.58
N ARG A 9 30.00 -8.53 -31.71
CA ARG A 9 28.57 -8.22 -31.86
C ARG A 9 27.67 -9.13 -31.02
N SER A 10 28.01 -10.39 -30.96
CA SER A 10 27.26 -11.35 -30.15
C SER A 10 27.41 -11.11 -28.67
N THR A 11 28.61 -10.71 -28.22
CA THR A 11 28.86 -10.40 -26.82
C THR A 11 28.10 -9.13 -26.38
N GLN A 12 28.01 -8.13 -27.24
CA GLN A 12 27.27 -6.92 -26.94
C GLN A 12 25.74 -7.16 -26.86
N VAL A 13 25.21 -7.99 -27.73
CA VAL A 13 23.78 -8.34 -27.69
C VAL A 13 23.42 -9.12 -26.42
N VAL A 14 24.27 -10.06 -26.02
CA VAL A 14 24.05 -10.83 -24.77
C VAL A 14 24.13 -9.92 -23.55
N LEU A 15 25.08 -8.98 -23.53
CA LEU A 15 25.22 -8.05 -22.42
C LEU A 15 24.03 -7.11 -22.30
N LEU A 16 23.50 -6.65 -23.44
CA LEU A 16 22.32 -5.79 -23.48
C LEU A 16 21.07 -6.50 -22.99
N CYS A 17 20.87 -7.75 -23.39
CA CYS A 17 19.75 -8.57 -22.92
C CYS A 17 19.83 -8.85 -21.42
N ALA A 18 21.01 -9.11 -20.88
CA ALA A 18 21.23 -9.33 -19.45
C ALA A 18 20.93 -8.06 -18.65
N THR A 19 21.29 -6.88 -19.15
CA THR A 19 21.03 -5.61 -18.49
C THR A 19 19.54 -5.30 -18.45
N LEU A 20 18.81 -5.57 -19.53
CA LEU A 20 17.36 -5.40 -19.59
C LEU A 20 16.63 -6.37 -18.64
N ALA A 21 17.11 -7.60 -18.49
CA ALA A 21 16.54 -8.57 -17.57
C ALA A 21 16.68 -8.14 -16.10
N LEU A 22 17.81 -7.48 -15.74
CA LEU A 22 18.02 -6.96 -14.39
C LEU A 22 17.06 -5.82 -14.05
N PHE A 23 16.68 -4.98 -15.01
CA PHE A 23 15.72 -3.90 -14.79
C PHE A 23 14.29 -4.41 -14.60
N SER A 24 13.90 -5.55 -15.19
CA SER A 24 12.56 -6.11 -15.04
C SER A 24 12.31 -6.74 -13.66
N PHE A 25 13.34 -6.98 -12.85
CA PHE A 25 13.23 -7.49 -11.48
C PHE A 25 13.40 -6.44 -10.39
N ALA A 26 13.49 -5.15 -10.74
CA ALA A 26 13.51 -4.09 -9.75
C ALA A 26 12.24 -4.16 -8.89
N PRO A 27 12.34 -4.20 -7.54
CA PRO A 27 11.17 -4.26 -6.69
C PRO A 27 10.38 -2.96 -6.82
N LEU A 28 9.24 -3.04 -7.53
CA LEU A 28 8.42 -1.88 -7.83
C LEU A 28 7.36 -1.59 -6.77
N HIS A 29 7.13 -2.49 -5.81
CA HIS A 29 5.95 -2.39 -4.96
C HIS A 29 6.17 -2.81 -3.53
N HIS A 30 5.84 -1.86 -2.63
CA HIS A 30 5.53 -2.09 -1.24
C HIS A 30 4.01 -2.23 -1.10
N GLY A 31 3.44 -3.25 -1.72
CA GLY A 31 2.01 -3.48 -1.69
C GLY A 31 1.57 -4.30 -0.47
N TRP A 32 0.57 -5.11 -0.67
CA TRP A 32 0.03 -5.99 0.36
C TRP A 32 1.05 -6.98 0.93
N SER A 33 2.12 -7.29 0.18
CA SER A 33 3.19 -8.18 0.64
C SER A 33 3.98 -7.65 1.83
N SER A 34 3.90 -6.35 2.13
CA SER A 34 4.53 -5.76 3.32
C SER A 34 3.72 -6.00 4.60
N TYR A 35 2.55 -6.59 4.49
CA TYR A 35 1.63 -6.80 5.62
C TYR A 35 1.38 -8.29 5.85
N ASP A 36 1.22 -8.65 7.12
CA ASP A 36 1.01 -10.04 7.53
C ASP A 36 -0.47 -10.42 7.40
N GLN A 37 -0.82 -11.02 6.27
CA GLN A 37 -2.20 -11.41 5.96
C GLN A 37 -2.68 -12.64 6.74
N THR A 38 -1.83 -13.24 7.55
CA THR A 38 -2.22 -14.33 8.46
C THR A 38 -2.74 -13.81 9.80
N LYS A 39 -2.61 -12.49 10.07
CA LYS A 39 -3.00 -11.86 11.34
C LYS A 39 -4.02 -10.75 11.10
N PRO A 40 -5.28 -11.10 10.79
CA PRO A 40 -6.30 -10.07 10.57
C PRO A 40 -6.56 -9.28 11.86
N LEU A 41 -6.64 -7.96 11.70
CA LEU A 41 -6.97 -7.02 12.76
C LEU A 41 -8.36 -6.43 12.49
N ASN A 42 -9.11 -6.22 13.56
CA ASN A 42 -10.40 -5.54 13.51
C ASN A 42 -10.42 -4.51 14.64
N TYR A 43 -10.19 -3.25 14.29
CA TYR A 43 -10.03 -2.17 15.25
C TYR A 43 -11.08 -1.09 15.07
N THR A 44 -11.62 -0.63 16.19
CA THR A 44 -12.54 0.51 16.23
C THR A 44 -11.94 1.59 17.14
N GLY A 45 -11.95 2.82 16.65
CA GLY A 45 -11.42 3.93 17.42
C GLY A 45 -11.73 5.26 16.76
N LYS A 46 -11.22 6.32 17.41
CA LYS A 46 -11.35 7.70 16.90
C LYS A 46 -10.25 8.03 15.92
N ILE A 47 -10.62 8.71 14.86
CA ILE A 47 -9.67 9.26 13.89
C ILE A 47 -9.00 10.48 14.52
N LEU A 48 -7.67 10.43 14.61
CA LEU A 48 -6.84 11.51 15.16
C LEU A 48 -6.25 12.41 14.09
N GLU A 49 -5.90 11.84 12.94
CA GLU A 49 -5.31 12.55 11.80
C GLU A 49 -5.80 11.92 10.50
N VAL A 50 -5.87 12.71 9.44
CA VAL A 50 -6.31 12.27 8.11
C VAL A 50 -5.34 12.78 7.05
N GLY A 51 -4.90 11.89 6.17
CA GLY A 51 -4.24 12.23 4.93
C GLY A 51 -5.03 11.64 3.75
N TYR A 52 -5.42 12.48 2.81
CA TYR A 52 -6.21 12.06 1.65
C TYR A 52 -5.44 12.39 0.37
N GLU A 53 -4.26 11.77 0.23
CA GLU A 53 -3.28 12.08 -0.81
C GLU A 53 -2.80 10.81 -1.52
N ASN A 54 -2.22 10.97 -2.71
CA ASN A 54 -1.55 9.89 -3.40
C ASN A 54 -0.19 9.61 -2.74
N PRO A 55 0.31 8.36 -2.73
CA PRO A 55 -0.27 7.19 -3.41
C PRO A 55 -1.41 6.53 -2.65
N HIS A 56 -1.56 6.78 -1.35
CA HIS A 56 -2.61 6.18 -0.51
C HIS A 56 -3.11 7.18 0.51
N GLY A 57 -4.42 7.20 0.73
CA GLY A 57 -5.00 7.82 1.91
C GLY A 57 -4.53 7.11 3.18
N MET A 58 -4.54 7.84 4.29
CA MET A 58 -4.06 7.36 5.57
C MET A 58 -4.84 8.02 6.70
N ILE A 59 -5.06 7.30 7.78
CA ILE A 59 -5.55 7.88 9.03
C ILE A 59 -4.67 7.43 10.19
N LYS A 60 -4.64 8.24 11.26
CA LYS A 60 -4.21 7.80 12.57
C LYS A 60 -5.45 7.46 13.38
N LEU A 61 -5.49 6.25 13.90
CA LEU A 61 -6.63 5.72 14.64
C LEU A 61 -6.22 5.43 16.08
N GLU A 62 -6.97 5.94 17.04
CA GLU A 62 -6.75 5.61 18.45
C GLU A 62 -7.49 4.35 18.83
N VAL A 63 -6.74 3.31 19.19
CA VAL A 63 -7.26 2.01 19.62
C VAL A 63 -6.60 1.64 20.95
N ASP A 64 -7.38 1.50 22.01
CA ASP A 64 -6.88 1.14 23.36
C ASP A 64 -5.69 2.01 23.79
N LYS A 65 -5.82 3.33 23.63
CA LYS A 65 -4.79 4.34 23.94
C LYS A 65 -3.53 4.24 23.07
N LYS A 66 -3.53 3.42 22.04
CA LYS A 66 -2.48 3.35 21.04
C LYS A 66 -2.89 4.11 19.78
N LYS A 67 -1.89 4.73 19.14
CA LYS A 67 -2.07 5.40 17.86
C LYS A 67 -1.61 4.46 16.74
N TRP A 68 -2.55 3.99 15.96
CA TRP A 68 -2.28 3.16 14.80
C TRP A 68 -2.22 4.00 13.53
N THR A 69 -1.20 3.77 12.71
CA THR A 69 -1.19 4.26 11.34
C THR A 69 -1.96 3.27 10.47
N VAL A 70 -3.03 3.73 9.86
CA VAL A 70 -3.87 2.90 9.00
C VAL A 70 -3.73 3.38 7.56
N VAL A 71 -3.09 2.58 6.73
CA VAL A 71 -2.98 2.86 5.30
C VAL A 71 -4.27 2.40 4.62
N LEU A 72 -4.88 3.31 3.87
CA LEU A 72 -6.14 3.09 3.17
C LEU A 72 -5.88 2.73 1.70
N ALA A 73 -6.63 3.31 0.78
CA ALA A 73 -6.49 3.10 -0.65
C ALA A 73 -6.10 4.41 -1.36
N PRO A 74 -5.74 4.36 -2.63
CA PRO A 74 -5.58 5.59 -3.39
C PRO A 74 -6.86 6.43 -3.35
N PRO A 75 -6.76 7.77 -3.26
CA PRO A 75 -7.93 8.64 -3.20
C PRO A 75 -8.96 8.40 -4.30
N SER A 76 -8.52 8.18 -5.52
CA SER A 76 -9.43 7.90 -6.65
C SER A 76 -10.28 6.66 -6.44
N ARG A 77 -9.71 5.61 -5.85
CA ARG A 77 -10.46 4.38 -5.53
C ARG A 77 -11.46 4.61 -4.41
N MET A 78 -11.05 5.31 -3.36
CA MET A 78 -11.93 5.63 -2.25
C MET A 78 -13.12 6.47 -2.71
N GLU A 79 -12.86 7.49 -3.51
CA GLU A 79 -13.90 8.36 -4.05
C GLU A 79 -14.87 7.61 -4.95
N SER A 80 -14.37 6.79 -5.87
CA SER A 80 -15.23 5.99 -6.75
C SER A 80 -16.11 4.98 -6.00
N ARG A 81 -15.69 4.58 -4.82
CA ARG A 81 -16.43 3.66 -3.94
C ARG A 81 -17.26 4.38 -2.88
N GLY A 82 -17.33 5.70 -2.95
CA GLY A 82 -18.17 6.51 -2.09
C GLY A 82 -17.57 6.87 -0.73
N LEU A 83 -16.28 6.68 -0.53
CA LEU A 83 -15.56 7.17 0.65
C LEU A 83 -14.87 8.48 0.29
N THR A 84 -15.57 9.57 0.52
CA THR A 84 -15.05 10.91 0.21
C THR A 84 -14.19 11.44 1.35
N GLN A 85 -13.41 12.47 1.05
CA GLN A 85 -12.56 13.13 2.05
C GLN A 85 -13.37 13.65 3.24
N ASP A 86 -14.58 14.16 2.99
CA ASP A 86 -15.46 14.71 4.04
C ASP A 86 -15.91 13.67 5.07
N MET A 87 -15.92 12.40 4.70
CA MET A 87 -16.30 11.31 5.61
C MET A 87 -15.18 10.95 6.59
N LEU A 88 -13.93 11.22 6.21
CA LEU A 88 -12.76 10.97 7.05
C LEU A 88 -12.48 12.20 7.89
N LYS A 89 -13.17 12.33 9.01
CA LYS A 89 -13.05 13.50 9.90
C LYS A 89 -12.30 13.14 11.16
N VAL A 90 -11.42 14.05 11.61
CA VAL A 90 -10.83 13.96 12.95
C VAL A 90 -11.96 13.95 13.99
N GLY A 91 -11.89 13.01 14.91
CA GLY A 91 -12.92 12.81 15.94
C GLY A 91 -14.03 11.83 15.55
N ALA A 92 -14.17 11.48 14.28
CA ALA A 92 -15.11 10.44 13.85
C ALA A 92 -14.64 9.05 14.32
N THR A 93 -15.60 8.17 14.56
CA THR A 93 -15.32 6.77 14.88
C THR A 93 -15.25 5.96 13.61
N ALA A 94 -14.19 5.18 13.45
CA ALA A 94 -14.02 4.27 12.32
C ALA A 94 -13.74 2.86 12.82
N THR A 95 -14.25 1.89 12.10
CA THR A 95 -13.87 0.48 12.24
C THR A 95 -13.09 0.06 11.03
N VAL A 96 -11.90 -0.47 11.24
CA VAL A 96 -11.02 -0.93 10.16
C VAL A 96 -10.72 -2.40 10.33
N VAL A 97 -10.74 -3.11 9.20
CA VAL A 97 -10.30 -4.51 9.13
C VAL A 97 -9.12 -4.56 8.17
N GLY A 98 -8.04 -5.16 8.61
CA GLY A 98 -6.83 -5.22 7.80
C GLY A 98 -5.73 -6.04 8.46
N TYR A 99 -4.49 -5.74 8.11
CA TYR A 99 -3.34 -6.56 8.47
C TYR A 99 -2.19 -5.70 8.96
N PRO A 100 -1.44 -6.18 10.00
CA PRO A 100 -0.31 -5.43 10.52
C PRO A 100 0.87 -5.46 9.55
N HIS A 101 1.65 -4.38 9.55
CA HIS A 101 2.91 -4.34 8.82
C HIS A 101 3.88 -5.37 9.39
N LEU A 102 4.64 -6.03 8.53
CA LEU A 102 5.61 -7.05 8.93
C LEU A 102 6.78 -6.49 9.75
N LYS A 103 7.09 -5.21 9.57
CA LYS A 103 8.28 -4.57 10.18
C LYS A 103 7.95 -3.32 10.98
N ILE A 104 7.01 -2.49 10.53
CA ILE A 104 6.69 -1.21 11.17
C ILE A 104 5.65 -1.44 12.26
N LYS A 105 6.04 -1.12 13.49
CA LYS A 105 5.17 -1.24 14.65
C LYS A 105 3.99 -0.27 14.56
N ASP A 106 2.81 -0.73 14.97
CA ASP A 106 1.58 0.05 15.03
C ASP A 106 1.17 0.67 13.68
N GLU A 107 1.53 -0.02 12.59
CA GLU A 107 1.03 0.27 11.25
C GLU A 107 0.23 -0.92 10.73
N MET A 108 -0.89 -0.63 10.08
CA MET A 108 -1.70 -1.63 9.40
C MET A 108 -2.17 -1.12 8.05
N ARG A 109 -2.52 -2.02 7.16
CA ARG A 109 -3.21 -1.69 5.92
C ARG A 109 -4.64 -2.21 5.98
N ALA A 110 -5.59 -1.32 5.79
CA ALA A 110 -7.00 -1.67 5.85
C ALA A 110 -7.48 -2.29 4.54
N GLU A 111 -8.18 -3.39 4.65
CA GLU A 111 -8.92 -4.02 3.56
C GLU A 111 -10.30 -3.40 3.40
N ARG A 112 -10.90 -2.95 4.50
CA ARG A 112 -12.16 -2.21 4.52
C ARG A 112 -12.22 -1.27 5.70
N ILE A 113 -13.06 -0.26 5.56
CA ILE A 113 -13.33 0.72 6.62
C ILE A 113 -14.83 0.96 6.72
N THR A 114 -15.32 1.07 7.94
CA THR A 114 -16.72 1.40 8.23
C THR A 114 -16.80 2.71 8.99
N ILE A 115 -17.56 3.65 8.44
CA ILE A 115 -17.87 4.95 9.06
C ILE A 115 -19.37 5.19 8.92
N ASP A 116 -20.05 5.57 10.00
CA ASP A 116 -21.49 5.83 10.00
C ASP A 116 -22.30 4.70 9.37
N LYS A 117 -21.99 3.46 9.76
CA LYS A 117 -22.65 2.23 9.27
C LYS A 117 -22.43 1.93 7.78
N LYS A 118 -21.59 2.73 7.10
CA LYS A 118 -21.23 2.49 5.72
C LYS A 118 -19.86 1.84 5.64
N THR A 119 -19.78 0.66 5.04
CA THR A 119 -18.54 -0.06 4.80
C THR A 119 -18.06 0.17 3.37
N THR A 120 -16.78 0.52 3.25
CA THR A 120 -16.11 0.70 1.96
C THR A 120 -14.97 -0.31 1.86
N GLU A 121 -14.98 -1.10 0.80
CA GLU A 121 -13.88 -2.01 0.48
C GLU A 121 -12.73 -1.21 -0.14
N LEU A 122 -11.50 -1.46 0.34
CA LEU A 122 -10.33 -0.67 -0.03
C LEU A 122 -9.33 -1.43 -0.92
N ARG A 123 -9.43 -2.77 -0.96
CA ARG A 123 -8.54 -3.63 -1.73
C ARG A 123 -9.00 -3.84 -3.17
#